data_6b8db8cb1aa25df5daec3ffa00696b9f
#
_entry.id   6b8db8cb1aa25df5daec3ffa00696b9f
#
_cell.length_a   1.000
_cell.length_b   1.000
_cell.length_c   1.000
_cell.angle_alpha   90.00
_cell.angle_beta   90.00
_cell.angle_gamma   90.00
#
_symmetry.space_group_name_H-M   'P 1'
#
loop_
_entity.id
_entity.type
_entity.pdbx_description
1 polymer ?
#
loop_
_entity_poly.entity_id
_entity_poly.type
_entity_poly.pdbx_seq_one_letter_code
_entity_poly.pdbx_strand_id
1 'polypeptide(L)'
;MRKVRDYYFNKARQDNYPARSVYKLEEAQKKYNFLRKGDTVLDLGCQPGSWSMYAARIVGPQGLVVGVDLKEGRKTSIARAARIIWLCQDITADDAIAALQRIATDFRVVLSDMAPRTTGNKWVDQQHSLRLARRSLDIAGQLLVKEGNYYCKVFQGEDVPDFISDIRNRFKTTRIVKPRSSRTESREVFVLGMDYLK
;
A
#
# COMPACT_ATOMS: atom_id res chain seq x y z
N MET A 1 -19.25 -14.49 13.31
CA MET A 1 -18.77 -13.41 12.41
C MET A 1 -18.48 -12.08 13.10
N ARG A 2 -19.28 -11.58 14.04
CA ARG A 2 -18.94 -10.37 14.84
C ARG A 2 -17.60 -10.45 15.58
N LYS A 3 -17.25 -11.58 16.18
CA LYS A 3 -16.04 -11.76 17.03
C LYS A 3 -14.67 -11.45 16.35
N VAL A 4 -14.49 -11.83 15.07
CA VAL A 4 -13.19 -11.57 14.37
C VAL A 4 -13.04 -10.10 13.97
N ARG A 5 -14.16 -9.44 13.63
CA ARG A 5 -14.18 -8.00 13.31
C ARG A 5 -13.79 -7.17 14.54
N ASP A 6 -14.28 -7.57 15.71
CA ASP A 6 -14.01 -6.88 16.97
C ASP A 6 -12.57 -7.10 17.43
N TYR A 7 -11.99 -8.29 17.21
CA TYR A 7 -10.60 -8.58 17.61
C TYR A 7 -9.58 -7.63 16.93
N TYR A 8 -9.52 -7.59 15.60
CA TYR A 8 -8.55 -6.74 14.89
C TYR A 8 -8.82 -5.24 15.08
N PHE A 9 -10.07 -4.84 15.27
CA PHE A 9 -10.41 -3.46 15.59
C PHE A 9 -9.89 -3.07 16.98
N ASN A 10 -10.15 -3.88 18.00
CA ASN A 10 -9.68 -3.64 19.36
C ASN A 10 -8.16 -3.71 19.45
N LYS A 11 -7.55 -4.67 18.77
CA LYS A 11 -6.10 -4.80 18.67
C LYS A 11 -5.47 -3.54 18.05
N ALA A 12 -6.03 -2.98 16.95
CA ALA A 12 -5.50 -1.76 16.34
C ALA A 12 -5.52 -0.58 17.32
N ARG A 13 -6.57 -0.45 18.12
CA ARG A 13 -6.64 0.60 19.16
C ARG A 13 -5.58 0.41 20.24
N GLN A 14 -5.37 -0.83 20.70
CA GLN A 14 -4.32 -1.17 21.70
C GLN A 14 -2.92 -0.89 21.15
N ASP A 15 -2.67 -1.22 19.87
CA ASP A 15 -1.39 -1.02 19.20
C ASP A 15 -1.21 0.45 18.70
N ASN A 16 -2.16 1.35 19.01
CA ASN A 16 -2.17 2.77 18.60
C ASN A 16 -2.15 2.97 17.08
N TYR A 17 -2.89 2.14 16.34
CA TYR A 17 -3.13 2.34 14.92
C TYR A 17 -4.54 2.88 14.64
N PRO A 18 -4.70 3.82 13.71
CA PRO A 18 -6.00 4.40 13.39
C PRO A 18 -6.97 3.43 12.72
N ALA A 19 -6.48 2.35 12.08
CA ALA A 19 -7.32 1.37 11.43
C ALA A 19 -6.73 -0.04 11.48
N ARG A 20 -7.62 -1.04 11.46
CA ARG A 20 -7.25 -2.48 11.44
C ARG A 20 -6.54 -2.92 10.16
N SER A 21 -6.58 -2.11 9.10
CA SER A 21 -5.89 -2.42 7.84
C SER A 21 -4.38 -2.62 8.00
N VAL A 22 -3.77 -2.08 9.06
CA VAL A 22 -2.36 -2.28 9.39
C VAL A 22 -1.94 -3.75 9.39
N TYR A 23 -2.79 -4.65 9.87
CA TYR A 23 -2.45 -6.07 9.98
C TYR A 23 -2.31 -6.76 8.63
N LYS A 24 -2.91 -6.23 7.57
CA LYS A 24 -2.70 -6.73 6.21
C LYS A 24 -1.26 -6.51 5.73
N LEU A 25 -0.69 -5.35 6.06
CA LEU A 25 0.72 -5.04 5.77
C LEU A 25 1.64 -5.79 6.73
N GLU A 26 1.31 -5.82 8.03
CA GLU A 26 2.11 -6.52 9.05
C GLU A 26 2.27 -8.01 8.74
N GLU A 27 1.18 -8.70 8.35
CA GLU A 27 1.23 -10.12 7.98
C GLU A 27 2.13 -10.36 6.76
N ALA A 28 2.01 -9.51 5.73
CA ALA A 28 2.85 -9.60 4.54
C ALA A 28 4.33 -9.32 4.89
N GLN A 29 4.60 -8.28 5.68
CA GLN A 29 5.95 -7.93 6.13
C GLN A 29 6.60 -9.05 6.94
N LYS A 30 5.88 -9.64 7.91
CA LYS A 30 6.38 -10.76 8.72
C LYS A 30 6.74 -11.98 7.87
N LYS A 31 6.00 -12.22 6.77
CA LYS A 31 6.21 -13.37 5.90
C LYS A 31 7.30 -13.17 4.87
N TYR A 32 7.40 -11.97 4.30
CA TYR A 32 8.23 -11.72 3.12
C TYR A 32 9.37 -10.73 3.35
N ASN A 33 9.36 -9.97 4.45
CA ASN A 33 10.41 -9.05 4.87
C ASN A 33 10.87 -8.07 3.76
N PHE A 34 9.91 -7.42 3.11
CA PHE A 34 10.14 -6.56 1.95
C PHE A 34 10.32 -5.06 2.30
N LEU A 35 10.03 -4.66 3.54
CA LEU A 35 10.38 -3.36 4.14
C LEU A 35 11.63 -3.53 4.99
N ARG A 36 12.64 -2.67 4.81
CA ARG A 36 13.92 -2.74 5.53
C ARG A 36 14.26 -1.40 6.17
N LYS A 37 15.16 -1.40 7.13
CA LYS A 37 15.67 -0.18 7.77
C LYS A 37 16.34 0.72 6.72
N GLY A 38 16.04 2.02 6.79
CA GLY A 38 16.56 3.02 5.86
C GLY A 38 15.78 3.18 4.55
N ASP A 39 14.77 2.33 4.28
CA ASP A 39 14.00 2.42 3.04
C ASP A 39 13.24 3.74 2.93
N THR A 40 13.13 4.24 1.71
CA THR A 40 12.16 5.28 1.31
C THR A 40 10.92 4.58 0.77
N VAL A 41 9.78 4.85 1.40
CA VAL A 41 8.49 4.18 1.14
C VAL A 41 7.45 5.18 0.64
N LEU A 42 6.74 4.82 -0.42
CA LEU A 42 5.56 5.52 -0.91
C LEU A 42 4.31 4.72 -0.52
N ASP A 43 3.34 5.37 0.13
CA ASP A 43 2.07 4.76 0.56
C ASP A 43 0.90 5.47 -0.13
N LEU A 44 0.34 4.84 -1.16
CA LEU A 44 -0.76 5.36 -1.98
C LEU A 44 -2.11 4.96 -1.40
N GLY A 45 -2.98 5.93 -1.14
CA GLY A 45 -4.25 5.75 -0.42
C GLY A 45 -4.01 5.58 1.08
N CYS A 46 -3.12 6.42 1.63
CA CYS A 46 -2.57 6.24 2.96
C CYS A 46 -3.56 6.45 4.11
N GLN A 47 -4.68 7.15 3.90
CA GLN A 47 -5.63 7.44 4.97
C GLN A 47 -6.31 6.18 5.54
N PRO A 48 -6.44 6.10 6.86
CA PRO A 48 -6.16 7.08 7.91
C PRO A 48 -4.72 7.08 8.46
N GLY A 49 -3.75 6.46 7.80
CA GLY A 49 -2.33 6.52 8.13
C GLY A 49 -1.74 5.24 8.75
N SER A 50 -2.51 4.17 8.87
CA SER A 50 -2.06 2.95 9.56
C SER A 50 -0.87 2.28 8.87
N TRP A 51 -0.86 2.21 7.55
CA TRP A 51 0.24 1.63 6.78
C TRP A 51 1.48 2.51 6.83
N SER A 52 1.32 3.84 6.63
CA SER A 52 2.42 4.79 6.76
C SER A 52 3.08 4.73 8.13
N MET A 53 2.28 4.66 9.21
CA MET A 53 2.79 4.55 10.59
C MET A 53 3.54 3.24 10.82
N TYR A 54 3.03 2.12 10.33
CA TYR A 54 3.69 0.81 10.42
C TYR A 54 5.00 0.80 9.62
N ALA A 55 4.97 1.26 8.36
CA ALA A 55 6.16 1.36 7.54
C ALA A 55 7.23 2.23 8.20
N ALA A 56 6.86 3.40 8.76
CA ALA A 56 7.78 4.29 9.45
C ALA A 56 8.48 3.63 10.65
N ARG A 57 7.77 2.78 11.40
CA ARG A 57 8.37 2.01 12.50
C ARG A 57 9.39 0.98 12.00
N ILE A 58 9.09 0.30 10.88
CA ILE A 58 9.98 -0.72 10.31
C ILE A 58 11.24 -0.10 9.72
N VAL A 59 11.08 0.96 8.89
CA VAL A 59 12.22 1.57 8.21
C VAL A 59 13.08 2.44 9.14
N GLY A 60 12.53 2.86 10.27
CA GLY A 60 13.26 3.55 11.34
C GLY A 60 13.73 4.95 10.98
N PRO A 61 14.48 5.62 11.87
CA PRO A 61 14.76 7.06 11.79
C PRO A 61 15.59 7.49 10.57
N GLN A 62 16.28 6.57 9.91
CA GLN A 62 17.04 6.84 8.69
C GLN A 62 16.20 6.67 7.42
N GLY A 63 14.99 6.12 7.52
CA GLY A 63 14.05 5.96 6.42
C GLY A 63 13.17 7.18 6.21
N LEU A 64 12.37 7.12 5.16
CA LEU A 64 11.36 8.13 4.83
C LEU A 64 10.07 7.43 4.41
N VAL A 65 8.93 7.94 4.84
CA VAL A 65 7.63 7.52 4.33
C VAL A 65 6.91 8.73 3.72
N VAL A 66 6.43 8.58 2.49
CA VAL A 66 5.58 9.56 1.81
C VAL A 66 4.20 8.94 1.67
N GLY A 67 3.25 9.45 2.45
CA GLY A 67 1.85 9.02 2.38
C GLY A 67 1.04 9.97 1.51
N VAL A 68 0.31 9.42 0.54
CA VAL A 68 -0.49 10.20 -0.43
C VAL A 68 -1.95 9.79 -0.36
N ASP A 69 -2.84 10.78 -0.27
CA ASP A 69 -4.30 10.56 -0.30
C ASP A 69 -5.01 11.82 -0.82
N LEU A 70 -6.27 11.70 -1.19
CA LEU A 70 -7.16 12.83 -1.51
C LEU A 70 -7.49 13.71 -0.29
N LYS A 71 -7.24 13.19 0.91
CA LYS A 71 -7.49 13.88 2.18
C LYS A 71 -6.16 14.22 2.84
N GLU A 72 -6.13 15.37 3.50
CA GLU A 72 -4.96 15.77 4.30
C GLU A 72 -4.62 14.72 5.38
N GLY A 73 -3.34 14.41 5.49
CA GLY A 73 -2.83 13.54 6.54
C GLY A 73 -2.73 14.25 7.87
N ARG A 74 -2.84 13.51 8.97
CA ARG A 74 -2.62 14.04 10.31
C ARG A 74 -1.11 14.10 10.59
N LYS A 75 -0.61 15.26 11.07
CA LYS A 75 0.76 15.35 11.58
C LYS A 75 0.95 14.31 12.69
N THR A 76 1.81 13.33 12.44
CA THR A 76 2.07 12.24 13.37
C THR A 76 3.57 12.15 13.58
N SER A 77 4.01 12.24 14.84
CA SER A 77 5.39 11.97 15.22
C SER A 77 5.42 10.67 16.02
N ILE A 78 6.27 9.75 15.63
CA ILE A 78 6.44 8.46 16.29
C ILE A 78 7.89 8.35 16.72
N ALA A 79 8.13 8.14 18.02
CA ALA A 79 9.48 8.00 18.53
C ALA A 79 10.26 6.87 17.84
N ARG A 80 11.50 7.14 17.45
CA ARG A 80 12.41 6.18 16.80
C ARG A 80 11.89 5.61 15.46
N ALA A 81 10.94 6.29 14.82
CA ALA A 81 10.42 5.93 13.50
C ALA A 81 10.92 6.91 12.44
N ALA A 82 10.70 6.56 11.18
CA ALA A 82 10.97 7.45 10.05
C ALA A 82 10.08 8.69 10.09
N ARG A 83 10.55 9.77 9.47
CA ARG A 83 9.72 10.91 9.16
C ARG A 83 8.62 10.49 8.19
N ILE A 84 7.38 10.93 8.43
CA ILE A 84 6.27 10.77 7.51
C ILE A 84 5.94 12.12 6.89
N ILE A 85 5.96 12.20 5.57
CA ILE A 85 5.48 13.36 4.80
C ILE A 85 4.10 12.99 4.27
N TRP A 86 3.10 13.83 4.57
CA TRP A 86 1.75 13.66 4.07
C TRP A 86 1.52 14.60 2.89
N LEU A 87 1.14 14.05 1.75
CA LEU A 87 0.82 14.77 0.53
C LEU A 87 -0.67 14.60 0.22
N CYS A 88 -1.39 15.72 0.17
CA CYS A 88 -2.76 15.74 -0.34
C CYS A 88 -2.72 15.89 -1.87
N GLN A 89 -2.90 14.78 -2.60
CA GLN A 89 -2.77 14.74 -4.05
C GLN A 89 -3.66 13.64 -4.65
N ASP A 90 -4.31 13.95 -5.76
CA ASP A 90 -4.94 12.93 -6.60
C ASP A 90 -3.88 12.23 -7.44
N ILE A 91 -3.66 10.95 -7.18
CA ILE A 91 -2.65 10.15 -7.91
C ILE A 91 -3.03 9.90 -9.37
N THR A 92 -4.29 10.17 -9.75
CA THR A 92 -4.75 10.04 -11.14
C THR A 92 -4.50 11.30 -11.96
N ALA A 93 -4.17 12.43 -11.32
CA ALA A 93 -3.84 13.68 -11.98
C ALA A 93 -2.49 13.61 -12.72
N ASP A 94 -2.33 14.39 -13.76
CA ASP A 94 -1.14 14.40 -14.63
C ASP A 94 0.11 14.87 -13.87
N ASP A 95 -0.04 15.78 -12.92
CA ASP A 95 1.05 16.34 -12.11
C ASP A 95 1.46 15.46 -10.91
N ALA A 96 0.76 14.35 -10.66
CA ALA A 96 0.99 13.52 -9.48
C ALA A 96 2.44 13.01 -9.37
N ILE A 97 3.02 12.55 -10.47
CA ILE A 97 4.42 12.08 -10.50
C ILE A 97 5.38 13.23 -10.16
N ALA A 98 5.19 14.41 -10.79
CA ALA A 98 6.02 15.57 -10.52
C ALA A 98 5.90 16.04 -9.06
N ALA A 99 4.71 15.97 -8.47
CA ALA A 99 4.50 16.30 -7.07
C ALA A 99 5.25 15.34 -6.12
N LEU A 100 5.24 14.04 -6.44
CA LEU A 100 5.99 13.02 -5.69
C LEU A 100 7.50 13.22 -5.83
N GLN A 101 8.00 13.48 -7.04
CA GLN A 101 9.43 13.67 -7.32
C GLN A 101 10.03 14.90 -6.64
N ARG A 102 9.22 15.93 -6.32
CA ARG A 102 9.67 17.07 -5.48
C ARG A 102 9.99 16.66 -4.05
N ILE A 103 9.46 15.52 -3.58
CA ILE A 103 9.67 15.01 -2.22
C ILE A 103 10.80 13.97 -2.21
N ALA A 104 10.74 13.01 -3.12
CA ALA A 104 11.75 11.96 -3.30
C ALA A 104 11.65 11.38 -4.72
N THR A 105 12.79 11.02 -5.29
CA THR A 105 12.91 10.43 -6.64
C THR A 105 13.07 8.92 -6.63
N ASP A 106 13.58 8.38 -5.51
CA ASP A 106 14.01 7.00 -5.40
C ASP A 106 13.26 6.31 -4.25
N PHE A 107 12.24 5.55 -4.60
CA PHE A 107 11.50 4.77 -3.62
C PHE A 107 11.96 3.30 -3.65
N ARG A 108 12.26 2.76 -2.48
CA ARG A 108 12.59 1.34 -2.34
C ARG A 108 11.34 0.47 -2.27
N VAL A 109 10.24 1.01 -1.74
CA VAL A 109 8.97 0.30 -1.62
C VAL A 109 7.81 1.21 -2.01
N VAL A 110 6.89 0.68 -2.82
CA VAL A 110 5.59 1.31 -3.10
C VAL A 110 4.49 0.43 -2.55
N LEU A 111 3.68 1.00 -1.68
CA LEU A 111 2.50 0.41 -1.06
C LEU A 111 1.23 1.01 -1.65
N SER A 112 0.15 0.22 -1.77
CA SER A 112 -1.14 0.73 -2.20
C SER A 112 -2.29 -0.04 -1.54
N ASP A 113 -3.00 0.60 -0.59
CA ASP A 113 -4.27 0.09 -0.04
C ASP A 113 -5.47 0.89 -0.56
N MET A 114 -5.34 1.50 -1.76
CA MET A 114 -6.41 2.27 -2.36
C MET A 114 -7.66 1.42 -2.59
N ALA A 115 -8.80 2.01 -2.32
CA ALA A 115 -10.10 1.42 -2.58
C ALA A 115 -11.02 2.42 -3.29
N PRO A 116 -11.74 2.02 -4.32
CA PRO A 116 -12.76 2.88 -4.91
C PRO A 116 -13.91 3.11 -3.92
N ARG A 117 -14.69 4.16 -4.14
CA ARG A 117 -16.02 4.26 -3.53
C ARG A 117 -16.87 3.13 -4.12
N THR A 118 -17.33 2.23 -3.27
CA THR A 118 -18.16 1.10 -3.71
C THR A 118 -19.55 1.55 -4.12
N THR A 119 -19.99 1.10 -5.28
CA THR A 119 -21.32 1.36 -5.83
C THR A 119 -22.34 0.30 -5.41
N GLY A 120 -21.86 -0.85 -4.91
CA GLY A 120 -22.64 -2.05 -4.66
C GLY A 120 -22.73 -2.97 -5.87
N ASN A 121 -22.40 -2.51 -7.07
CA ASN A 121 -22.23 -3.35 -8.26
C ASN A 121 -20.84 -3.97 -8.25
N LYS A 122 -20.79 -5.30 -8.12
CA LYS A 122 -19.54 -6.04 -7.95
C LYS A 122 -18.58 -5.89 -9.13
N TRP A 123 -19.10 -5.84 -10.35
CA TRP A 123 -18.28 -5.68 -11.55
C TRP A 123 -17.69 -4.26 -11.65
N VAL A 124 -18.54 -3.23 -11.46
CA VAL A 124 -18.09 -1.83 -11.47
C VAL A 124 -17.03 -1.58 -10.40
N ASP A 125 -17.26 -2.07 -9.17
CA ASP A 125 -16.34 -1.90 -8.05
C ASP A 125 -14.99 -2.61 -8.32
N GLN A 126 -15.02 -3.75 -9.01
CA GLN A 126 -13.82 -4.48 -9.42
C GLN A 126 -13.04 -3.71 -10.48
N GLN A 127 -13.71 -3.17 -11.52
CA GLN A 127 -13.06 -2.37 -12.57
C GLN A 127 -12.41 -1.10 -11.98
N HIS A 128 -13.10 -0.41 -11.08
CA HIS A 128 -12.54 0.75 -10.39
C HIS A 128 -11.33 0.38 -9.53
N SER A 129 -11.38 -0.74 -8.81
CA SER A 129 -10.26 -1.23 -8.02
C SER A 129 -9.05 -1.56 -8.89
N LEU A 130 -9.28 -2.23 -10.02
CA LEU A 130 -8.23 -2.59 -10.98
C LEU A 130 -7.59 -1.35 -11.62
N ARG A 131 -8.39 -0.34 -11.97
CA ARG A 131 -7.87 0.93 -12.49
C ARG A 131 -6.93 1.61 -11.49
N LEU A 132 -7.29 1.66 -10.21
CA LEU A 132 -6.43 2.22 -9.17
C LEU A 132 -5.15 1.39 -8.98
N ALA A 133 -5.26 0.06 -9.02
CA ALA A 133 -4.12 -0.85 -8.93
C ALA A 133 -3.16 -0.68 -10.13
N ARG A 134 -3.66 -0.58 -11.36
CA ARG A 134 -2.85 -0.29 -12.55
C ARG A 134 -2.15 1.06 -12.42
N ARG A 135 -2.86 2.12 -12.00
CA ARG A 135 -2.24 3.43 -11.78
C ARG A 135 -1.13 3.38 -10.73
N SER A 136 -1.31 2.64 -9.64
CA SER A 136 -0.24 2.47 -8.64
C SER A 136 0.97 1.70 -9.19
N LEU A 137 0.77 0.74 -10.09
CA LEU A 137 1.86 0.02 -10.77
C LEU A 137 2.61 0.92 -11.75
N ASP A 138 1.92 1.83 -12.45
CA ASP A 138 2.54 2.81 -13.35
C ASP A 138 3.40 3.81 -12.56
N ILE A 139 2.90 4.28 -11.41
CA ILE A 139 3.67 5.12 -10.49
C ILE A 139 4.90 4.36 -9.98
N ALA A 140 4.73 3.09 -9.57
CA ALA A 140 5.83 2.23 -9.14
C ALA A 140 6.88 2.07 -10.26
N GLY A 141 6.46 1.88 -11.50
CA GLY A 141 7.34 1.77 -12.67
C GLY A 141 8.23 2.99 -12.91
N GLN A 142 7.76 4.18 -12.51
CA GLN A 142 8.51 5.44 -12.70
C GLN A 142 9.39 5.78 -11.49
N LEU A 143 8.98 5.42 -10.28
CA LEU A 143 9.60 5.89 -9.03
C LEU A 143 10.36 4.81 -8.27
N LEU A 144 10.12 3.51 -8.52
CA LEU A 144 10.89 2.46 -7.87
C LEU A 144 12.33 2.42 -8.37
N VAL A 145 13.24 2.25 -7.44
CA VAL A 145 14.62 1.87 -7.77
C VAL A 145 14.69 0.40 -8.20
N LYS A 146 15.75 0.03 -8.91
CA LYS A 146 16.07 -1.37 -9.18
C LYS A 146 16.07 -2.19 -7.88
N GLU A 147 15.57 -3.42 -7.93
CA GLU A 147 15.38 -4.29 -6.76
C GLU A 147 14.41 -3.72 -5.70
N GLY A 148 13.60 -2.73 -6.04
CA GLY A 148 12.53 -2.23 -5.21
C GLY A 148 11.36 -3.20 -5.11
N ASN A 149 10.45 -2.95 -4.17
CA ASN A 149 9.31 -3.81 -3.89
C ASN A 149 7.98 -3.06 -4.06
N TYR A 150 6.96 -3.79 -4.43
CA TYR A 150 5.62 -3.27 -4.67
C TYR A 150 4.57 -4.15 -3.98
N TYR A 151 3.67 -3.56 -3.19
CA TYR A 151 2.58 -4.28 -2.51
C TYR A 151 1.27 -3.55 -2.70
N CYS A 152 0.33 -4.16 -3.41
CA CYS A 152 -0.91 -3.52 -3.85
C CYS A 152 -2.14 -4.37 -3.59
N LYS A 153 -3.22 -3.71 -3.15
CA LYS A 153 -4.55 -4.28 -3.06
C LYS A 153 -5.27 -4.22 -4.40
N VAL A 154 -6.00 -5.29 -4.73
CA VAL A 154 -6.95 -5.35 -5.85
C VAL A 154 -8.16 -6.20 -5.46
N PHE A 155 -9.34 -5.91 -6.00
CA PHE A 155 -10.51 -6.77 -5.85
C PHE A 155 -10.47 -7.90 -6.89
N GLN A 156 -10.69 -9.13 -6.45
CA GLN A 156 -10.76 -10.29 -7.32
C GLN A 156 -11.81 -10.12 -8.42
N GLY A 157 -11.47 -10.52 -9.64
CA GLY A 157 -12.31 -10.48 -10.84
C GLY A 157 -11.57 -10.99 -12.05
N GLU A 158 -12.26 -11.04 -13.20
CA GLU A 158 -11.81 -11.68 -14.44
C GLU A 158 -10.50 -11.08 -14.99
N ASP A 159 -10.31 -9.76 -14.89
CA ASP A 159 -9.15 -9.06 -15.45
C ASP A 159 -7.92 -9.00 -14.50
N VAL A 160 -8.03 -9.55 -13.29
CA VAL A 160 -6.93 -9.55 -12.31
C VAL A 160 -5.76 -10.44 -12.73
N PRO A 161 -5.94 -11.58 -13.41
CA PRO A 161 -4.83 -12.39 -13.92
C PRO A 161 -3.89 -11.60 -14.84
N ASP A 162 -4.42 -10.74 -15.73
CA ASP A 162 -3.61 -9.90 -16.63
C ASP A 162 -2.79 -8.88 -15.84
N PHE A 163 -3.39 -8.24 -14.85
CA PHE A 163 -2.67 -7.33 -13.94
C PHE A 163 -1.55 -8.05 -13.17
N ILE A 164 -1.79 -9.28 -12.72
CA ILE A 164 -0.75 -10.09 -12.07
C ILE A 164 0.36 -10.45 -13.06
N SER A 165 0.02 -10.73 -14.32
CA SER A 165 1.00 -10.97 -15.38
C SER A 165 1.88 -9.73 -15.63
N ASP A 166 1.30 -8.53 -15.66
CA ASP A 166 2.05 -7.27 -15.77
C ASP A 166 3.07 -7.10 -14.63
N ILE A 167 2.69 -7.49 -13.40
CA ILE A 167 3.60 -7.46 -12.24
C ILE A 167 4.70 -8.52 -12.40
N ARG A 168 4.38 -9.73 -12.86
CA ARG A 168 5.37 -10.80 -13.09
C ARG A 168 6.43 -10.41 -14.12
N ASN A 169 6.06 -9.63 -15.13
CA ASN A 169 6.97 -9.14 -16.15
C ASN A 169 7.92 -8.05 -15.64
N ARG A 170 7.58 -7.39 -14.53
CA ARG A 170 8.34 -6.27 -13.96
C ARG A 170 9.13 -6.61 -12.70
N PHE A 171 8.83 -7.74 -12.04
CA PHE A 171 9.46 -8.13 -10.77
C PHE A 171 9.98 -9.57 -10.84
N LYS A 172 11.15 -9.80 -10.24
CA LYS A 172 11.78 -11.13 -10.18
C LYS A 172 10.89 -12.16 -9.47
N THR A 173 10.17 -11.71 -8.45
CA THR A 173 9.28 -12.57 -7.66
C THR A 173 7.93 -11.90 -7.47
N THR A 174 6.85 -12.64 -7.74
CA THR A 174 5.47 -12.18 -7.50
C THR A 174 4.74 -13.16 -6.60
N ARG A 175 3.99 -12.66 -5.61
CA ARG A 175 3.17 -13.44 -4.69
C ARG A 175 1.77 -12.84 -4.58
N ILE A 176 0.76 -13.71 -4.56
CA ILE A 176 -0.61 -13.33 -4.24
C ILE A 176 -0.79 -13.58 -2.74
N VAL A 177 -1.26 -12.58 -2.01
CA VAL A 177 -1.41 -12.62 -0.57
C VAL A 177 -2.87 -12.37 -0.20
N LYS A 178 -3.44 -13.27 0.60
CA LYS A 178 -4.74 -13.10 1.23
C LYS A 178 -4.53 -13.03 2.74
N PRO A 179 -4.44 -11.82 3.34
CA PRO A 179 -4.21 -11.70 4.77
C PRO A 179 -5.34 -12.31 5.59
N ARG A 180 -5.01 -12.95 6.71
CA ARG A 180 -6.00 -13.50 7.66
C ARG A 180 -6.83 -12.40 8.31
N SER A 181 -6.25 -11.20 8.43
CA SER A 181 -6.93 -10.00 8.91
C SER A 181 -7.95 -9.42 7.92
N SER A 182 -7.99 -9.87 6.67
CA SER A 182 -9.08 -9.55 5.75
C SER A 182 -10.40 -10.14 6.24
N ARG A 183 -11.51 -9.47 5.94
CA ARG A 183 -12.83 -10.06 6.22
C ARG A 183 -13.05 -11.29 5.35
N THR A 184 -13.73 -12.29 5.87
CA THR A 184 -14.00 -13.54 5.15
C THR A 184 -14.75 -13.29 3.84
N GLU A 185 -15.72 -12.36 3.85
CA GLU A 185 -16.50 -11.95 2.71
C GLU A 185 -15.80 -10.96 1.75
N SER A 186 -14.63 -10.46 2.14
CA SER A 186 -13.90 -9.49 1.31
C SER A 186 -13.33 -10.13 0.06
N ARG A 187 -13.58 -9.49 -1.07
CA ARG A 187 -13.00 -9.87 -2.38
C ARG A 187 -11.59 -9.31 -2.59
N GLU A 188 -11.03 -8.62 -1.61
CA GLU A 188 -9.69 -8.07 -1.71
C GLU A 188 -8.63 -9.18 -1.69
N VAL A 189 -7.64 -9.04 -2.54
CA VAL A 189 -6.37 -9.74 -2.49
C VAL A 189 -5.26 -8.73 -2.63
N PHE A 190 -4.07 -9.12 -2.23
CA PHE A 190 -2.89 -8.29 -2.39
C PHE A 190 -1.90 -8.97 -3.33
N VAL A 191 -1.21 -8.18 -4.13
CA VAL A 191 -0.13 -8.67 -4.98
C VAL A 191 1.16 -8.03 -4.50
N LEU A 192 2.15 -8.86 -4.21
CA LEU A 192 3.51 -8.46 -3.82
C LEU A 192 4.45 -8.78 -4.98
N GLY A 193 5.05 -7.74 -5.56
CA GLY A 193 6.18 -7.83 -6.47
C GLY A 193 7.47 -7.49 -5.71
N MET A 194 8.47 -8.33 -5.81
CA MET A 194 9.77 -8.12 -5.17
C MET A 194 10.88 -8.13 -6.21
N ASP A 195 11.92 -7.34 -5.96
CA ASP A 195 13.08 -7.18 -6.82
C ASP A 195 12.70 -6.67 -8.22
N TYR A 196 12.32 -5.39 -8.30
CA TYR A 196 11.97 -4.70 -9.56
C TYR A 196 13.11 -4.77 -10.58
N LEU A 197 12.78 -5.15 -11.81
CA LEU A 197 13.74 -5.48 -12.88
C LEU A 197 14.27 -4.27 -13.67
N LYS A 198 13.88 -3.04 -13.32
CA LYS A 198 14.21 -1.78 -14.02
C LYS A 198 15.42 -1.84 -14.93
#